data_3a4cf7635e8e49115af14c15589e38fa
#
_entry.id   3a4cf7635e8e49115af14c15589e38fa
#
_cell.length_a   1.000
_cell.length_b   1.000
_cell.length_c   1.000
_cell.angle_alpha   90.00
_cell.angle_beta   90.00
_cell.angle_gamma   90.00
#
_symmetry.space_group_name_H-M   'P 1'
#
loop_
_entity.id
_entity.type
_entity.pdbx_description
1 polymer ?
#
loop_
_entity_poly.entity_id
_entity_poly.type
_entity_poly.pdbx_seq_one_letter_code
_entity_poly.pdbx_strand_id
1 'polypeptide(L)'
;MAGISESVAGRIAGADIGRDLPFAPMFTKAWHEVTTAKYIEALKICDTTLNAKELGKYLHVIQDYFAHYAIVFEGIEHTGAMDDPYSGYHEWSKIMDMVQLTFDIMLDYQERVIAAVVAAAQAIVASIRGI
;
A
#
# COMPACT_ATOMS: atom_id res chain seq x y z
N MET A 1 6.03 -21.14 -2.19
CA MET A 1 5.99 -19.68 -2.38
C MET A 1 6.70 -19.04 -1.19
N ALA A 2 7.86 -18.41 -1.40
CA ALA A 2 8.47 -17.61 -0.35
C ALA A 2 7.59 -16.36 -0.18
N GLY A 3 6.61 -16.43 0.69
CA GLY A 3 5.70 -15.33 0.95
C GLY A 3 6.32 -14.29 1.89
N ILE A 4 5.75 -13.09 1.92
CA ILE A 4 6.01 -12.09 2.96
C ILE A 4 5.74 -12.76 4.31
N SER A 5 6.65 -12.58 5.29
CA SER A 5 6.44 -13.15 6.61
C SER A 5 5.15 -12.62 7.23
N GLU A 6 4.49 -13.43 8.04
CA GLU A 6 3.24 -13.05 8.71
C GLU A 6 3.38 -11.74 9.51
N SER A 7 4.50 -11.54 10.19
CA SER A 7 4.74 -10.32 10.95
C SER A 7 4.88 -9.08 10.06
N VAL A 8 5.49 -9.21 8.89
CA VAL A 8 5.61 -8.11 7.91
C VAL A 8 4.25 -7.83 7.28
N ALA A 9 3.53 -8.87 6.87
CA ALA A 9 2.18 -8.71 6.32
C ALA A 9 1.25 -8.04 7.34
N GLY A 10 1.33 -8.42 8.61
CA GLY A 10 0.57 -7.77 9.68
C GLY A 10 0.88 -6.30 9.87
N ARG A 11 2.14 -5.89 9.75
CA ARG A 11 2.53 -4.47 9.83
C ARG A 11 2.01 -3.66 8.65
N ILE A 12 2.04 -4.22 7.46
CA ILE A 12 1.51 -3.58 6.25
C ILE A 12 -0.01 -3.41 6.40
N ALA A 13 -0.71 -4.48 6.72
CA ALA A 13 -2.16 -4.46 6.88
C ALA A 13 -2.59 -3.54 8.03
N GLY A 14 -1.89 -3.55 9.16
CA GLY A 14 -2.17 -2.67 10.28
C GLY A 14 -1.99 -1.20 9.94
N ALA A 15 -1.00 -0.85 9.14
CA ALA A 15 -0.80 0.53 8.67
C ALA A 15 -1.84 0.95 7.63
N ASP A 16 -2.31 0.04 6.81
CA ASP A 16 -3.39 0.25 5.85
C ASP A 16 -4.72 0.52 6.60
N ILE A 17 -5.15 -0.43 7.42
CA ILE A 17 -6.40 -0.31 8.21
C ILE A 17 -6.35 0.89 9.16
N GLY A 18 -5.19 1.22 9.72
CA GLY A 18 -5.01 2.33 10.66
C GLY A 18 -5.47 3.68 10.13
N ARG A 19 -5.54 3.86 8.82
CA ARG A 19 -6.04 5.09 8.19
C ARG A 19 -7.55 5.22 8.27
N ASP A 20 -8.27 4.11 8.34
CA ASP A 20 -9.73 4.08 8.41
C ASP A 20 -10.28 4.17 9.84
N LEU A 21 -9.41 4.14 10.85
CA LEU A 21 -9.83 4.25 12.25
C LEU A 21 -10.27 5.68 12.57
N PRO A 22 -11.47 5.88 13.20
CA PRO A 22 -12.03 7.22 13.44
C PRO A 22 -11.14 8.15 14.28
N PHE A 23 -10.27 7.59 15.11
CA PHE A 23 -9.36 8.35 16.00
C PHE A 23 -7.92 8.41 15.49
N ALA A 24 -7.64 7.83 14.30
CA ALA A 24 -6.31 7.91 13.72
C ALA A 24 -6.00 9.36 13.31
N PRO A 25 -4.77 9.89 13.56
CA PRO A 25 -4.40 11.22 13.08
C PRO A 25 -4.52 11.40 11.57
N MET A 26 -4.57 10.29 10.83
CA MET A 26 -4.73 10.26 9.37
C MET A 26 -6.18 10.14 8.91
N PHE A 27 -7.14 9.98 9.82
CA PHE A 27 -8.55 9.95 9.50
C PHE A 27 -9.05 11.37 9.23
N THR A 28 -8.60 11.94 8.12
CA THR A 28 -8.99 13.24 7.64
C THR A 28 -9.42 13.14 6.18
N LYS A 29 -10.31 14.03 5.78
CA LYS A 29 -10.74 14.14 4.38
C LYS A 29 -9.55 14.21 3.42
N ALA A 30 -8.50 14.96 3.79
CA ALA A 30 -7.30 15.13 2.97
C ALA A 30 -6.55 13.83 2.66
N TRP A 31 -6.64 12.83 3.54
CA TRP A 31 -6.02 11.52 3.32
C TRP A 31 -6.85 10.60 2.41
N HIS A 32 -8.16 10.76 2.43
CA HIS A 32 -9.09 9.97 1.62
C HIS A 32 -9.46 10.66 0.30
N GLU A 33 -9.16 11.93 0.14
CA GLU A 33 -9.27 12.63 -1.13
C GLU A 33 -8.04 12.34 -2.01
N VAL A 34 -8.11 11.29 -2.79
CA VAL A 34 -6.98 10.88 -3.62
C VAL A 34 -7.06 11.51 -5.00
N THR A 35 -6.18 12.47 -5.26
CA THR A 35 -5.96 13.02 -6.59
C THR A 35 -5.05 12.11 -7.41
N THR A 36 -5.04 12.28 -8.73
CA THR A 36 -4.10 11.58 -9.62
C THR A 36 -2.65 11.82 -9.20
N ALA A 37 -2.30 13.04 -8.78
CA ALA A 37 -0.95 13.36 -8.30
C ALA A 37 -0.59 12.56 -7.02
N LYS A 38 -1.49 12.47 -6.06
CA LYS A 38 -1.29 11.64 -4.85
C LYS A 38 -1.15 10.16 -5.18
N TYR A 39 -1.95 9.67 -6.12
CA TYR A 39 -1.86 8.29 -6.59
C TYR A 39 -0.49 7.99 -7.21
N ILE A 40 0.00 8.86 -8.09
CA ILE A 40 1.32 8.70 -8.72
C ILE A 40 2.43 8.76 -7.67
N GLU A 41 2.34 9.67 -6.70
CA GLU A 41 3.28 9.74 -5.58
C GLU A 41 3.28 8.46 -4.74
N ALA A 42 2.09 7.95 -4.43
CA ALA A 42 1.94 6.70 -3.68
C ALA A 42 2.57 5.51 -4.41
N LEU A 43 2.38 5.40 -5.72
CA LEU A 43 3.02 4.37 -6.54
C LEU A 43 4.56 4.47 -6.46
N LYS A 44 5.12 5.66 -6.57
CA LYS A 44 6.57 5.87 -6.47
C LYS A 44 7.13 5.45 -5.12
N ILE A 45 6.43 5.78 -4.04
CA ILE A 45 6.85 5.40 -2.69
C ILE A 45 6.74 3.90 -2.50
N CYS A 46 5.66 3.27 -2.96
CA CYS A 46 5.51 1.82 -2.92
C CYS A 46 6.59 1.09 -3.71
N ASP A 47 7.08 1.66 -4.79
CA ASP A 47 8.14 1.07 -5.63
C ASP A 47 9.54 1.13 -4.99
N THR A 48 9.75 1.98 -4.00
CA THR A 48 11.09 2.23 -3.45
C THR A 48 11.22 1.97 -1.96
N THR A 49 10.14 2.03 -1.19
CA THR A 49 10.21 1.89 0.27
C THR A 49 10.66 0.51 0.71
N LEU A 50 11.44 0.46 1.79
CA LEU A 50 11.77 -0.75 2.54
C LEU A 50 11.03 -0.81 3.88
N ASN A 51 10.21 0.17 4.19
CA ASN A 51 9.47 0.29 5.44
C ASN A 51 8.06 -0.27 5.28
N ALA A 52 7.74 -1.35 6.02
CA ALA A 52 6.44 -2.02 5.93
C ALA A 52 5.25 -1.13 6.30
N LYS A 53 5.41 -0.26 7.31
CA LYS A 53 4.35 0.68 7.71
C LYS A 53 4.11 1.76 6.66
N GLU A 54 5.19 2.26 6.05
CA GLU A 54 5.09 3.22 4.95
C GLU A 54 4.39 2.59 3.75
N LEU A 55 4.77 1.36 3.38
CA LEU A 55 4.10 0.62 2.31
C LEU A 55 2.58 0.51 2.57
N GLY A 56 2.17 0.10 3.77
CA GLY A 56 0.75 -0.02 4.12
C GLY A 56 0.00 1.31 3.99
N LYS A 57 0.58 2.41 4.45
CA LYS A 57 -0.02 3.74 4.33
C LYS A 57 -0.27 4.15 2.87
N TYR A 58 0.69 3.90 2.00
CA TYR A 58 0.58 4.28 0.59
C TYR A 58 -0.21 3.27 -0.24
N LEU A 59 -0.25 2.00 0.15
CA LEU A 59 -1.21 1.04 -0.40
C LEU A 59 -2.65 1.49 -0.15
N HIS A 60 -2.95 2.00 1.04
CA HIS A 60 -4.26 2.57 1.33
C HIS A 60 -4.63 3.71 0.38
N VAL A 61 -3.71 4.63 0.13
CA VAL A 61 -3.91 5.72 -0.85
C VAL A 61 -4.24 5.17 -2.24
N ILE A 62 -3.53 4.12 -2.66
CA ILE A 62 -3.78 3.47 -3.96
C ILE A 62 -5.17 2.82 -3.99
N GLN A 63 -5.55 2.14 -2.94
CA GLN A 63 -6.87 1.50 -2.83
C GLN A 63 -8.00 2.52 -2.81
N ASP A 64 -7.84 3.61 -2.08
CA ASP A 64 -8.80 4.72 -2.06
C ASP A 64 -8.95 5.36 -3.44
N TYR A 65 -7.89 5.46 -4.21
CA TYR A 65 -7.98 5.96 -5.59
C TYR A 65 -8.92 5.12 -6.45
N PHE A 66 -8.85 3.79 -6.34
CA PHE A 66 -9.79 2.90 -7.05
C PHE A 66 -11.21 2.97 -6.50
N ALA A 67 -11.35 3.11 -5.18
CA ALA A 67 -12.64 3.12 -4.50
C ALA A 67 -13.40 4.44 -4.72
N HIS A 68 -12.70 5.57 -4.73
CA HIS A 68 -13.32 6.91 -4.65
C HIS A 68 -13.08 7.79 -5.87
N TYR A 69 -12.33 7.34 -6.86
CA TYR A 69 -11.86 8.18 -7.98
C TYR A 69 -12.96 9.02 -8.63
N ALA A 70 -14.08 8.41 -9.01
CA ALA A 70 -15.17 9.12 -9.66
C ALA A 70 -15.96 10.05 -8.71
N ILE A 71 -15.92 9.78 -7.42
CA ILE A 71 -16.79 10.37 -6.41
C ILE A 71 -16.13 11.56 -5.73
N VAL A 72 -14.85 11.45 -5.42
CA VAL A 72 -14.08 12.53 -4.82
C VAL A 72 -14.04 13.76 -5.74
N PHE A 73 -13.95 13.54 -7.05
CA PHE A 73 -13.97 14.61 -8.04
C PHE A 73 -15.37 15.23 -8.27
N GLU A 74 -16.42 14.49 -7.95
CA GLU A 74 -17.81 14.96 -8.08
C GLU A 74 -18.37 15.56 -6.77
N GLY A 75 -17.57 15.55 -5.69
CA GLY A 75 -17.99 16.11 -4.40
C GLY A 75 -19.03 15.28 -3.64
N ILE A 76 -19.17 14.00 -3.96
CA ILE A 76 -20.07 13.08 -3.27
C ILE A 76 -19.44 12.66 -1.94
N GLU A 77 -20.25 12.61 -0.88
CA GLU A 77 -19.81 12.18 0.43
C GLU A 77 -19.39 10.70 0.42
N HIS A 78 -18.31 10.41 1.17
CA HIS A 78 -17.86 9.06 1.42
C HIS A 78 -18.93 8.23 2.16
N THR A 79 -19.19 7.04 1.69
CA THR A 79 -20.09 6.07 2.33
C THR A 79 -19.38 4.74 2.54
N GLY A 80 -19.82 3.96 3.54
CA GLY A 80 -19.25 2.63 3.80
C GLY A 80 -19.39 1.65 2.63
N ALA A 81 -20.37 1.87 1.74
CA ALA A 81 -20.53 1.05 0.53
C ALA A 81 -19.36 1.21 -0.46
N MET A 82 -18.65 2.33 -0.43
CA MET A 82 -17.49 2.58 -1.29
C MET A 82 -16.27 1.75 -0.86
N ASP A 83 -16.17 1.44 0.42
CA ASP A 83 -15.06 0.66 0.97
C ASP A 83 -15.34 -0.85 0.94
N ASP A 84 -16.58 -1.25 0.70
CA ASP A 84 -16.98 -2.65 0.63
C ASP A 84 -16.96 -3.15 -0.83
N PRO A 85 -16.00 -4.02 -1.21
CA PRO A 85 -15.92 -4.55 -2.56
C PRO A 85 -17.12 -5.42 -2.94
N TYR A 86 -17.91 -5.88 -1.98
CA TYR A 86 -19.07 -6.74 -2.19
C TYR A 86 -20.40 -5.99 -2.19
N SER A 87 -20.38 -4.69 -2.00
CA SER A 87 -21.60 -3.87 -1.92
C SER A 87 -22.37 -3.71 -3.25
N GLY A 88 -21.74 -4.09 -4.38
CA GLY A 88 -22.27 -3.85 -5.72
C GLY A 88 -22.08 -2.43 -6.24
N TYR A 89 -21.44 -1.58 -5.46
CA TYR A 89 -21.12 -0.19 -5.84
C TYR A 89 -20.05 -0.12 -6.94
N HIS A 90 -19.08 -1.04 -6.92
CA HIS A 90 -17.96 -1.08 -7.87
C HIS A 90 -18.16 -2.10 -8.97
N GLU A 91 -17.60 -1.81 -10.14
CA GLU A 91 -17.43 -2.81 -11.18
C GLU A 91 -16.39 -3.84 -10.76
N TRP A 92 -16.72 -5.13 -10.93
CA TRP A 92 -15.85 -6.22 -10.52
C TRP A 92 -14.46 -6.19 -11.18
N SER A 93 -14.40 -5.75 -12.45
CA SER A 93 -13.13 -5.59 -13.15
C SER A 93 -12.18 -4.60 -12.46
N LYS A 94 -12.70 -3.48 -11.94
CA LYS A 94 -11.90 -2.48 -11.21
C LYS A 94 -11.42 -3.00 -9.86
N ILE A 95 -12.27 -3.78 -9.18
CA ILE A 95 -11.87 -4.46 -7.93
C ILE A 95 -10.70 -5.40 -8.21
N MET A 96 -10.79 -6.21 -9.27
CA MET A 96 -9.73 -7.13 -9.64
C MET A 96 -8.44 -6.44 -10.07
N ASP A 97 -8.52 -5.30 -10.77
CA ASP A 97 -7.37 -4.49 -11.11
C ASP A 97 -6.66 -3.95 -9.85
N MET A 98 -7.43 -3.47 -8.87
CA MET A 98 -6.89 -3.03 -7.57
C MET A 98 -6.21 -4.19 -6.82
N VAL A 99 -6.84 -5.34 -6.77
CA VAL A 99 -6.29 -6.54 -6.10
C VAL A 99 -4.99 -6.97 -6.77
N GLN A 100 -4.96 -7.02 -8.11
CA GLN A 100 -3.76 -7.38 -8.85
C GLN A 100 -2.62 -6.40 -8.62
N LEU A 101 -2.89 -5.10 -8.67
CA LEU A 101 -1.90 -4.06 -8.41
C LEU A 101 -1.36 -4.14 -6.98
N THR A 102 -2.23 -4.33 -6.00
CA THR A 102 -1.82 -4.53 -4.59
C THR A 102 -0.89 -5.73 -4.46
N PHE A 103 -1.23 -6.84 -5.10
CA PHE A 103 -0.42 -8.06 -5.09
C PHE A 103 0.96 -7.82 -5.73
N ASP A 104 1.01 -7.18 -6.88
CA ASP A 104 2.26 -6.87 -7.59
C ASP A 104 3.16 -5.95 -6.75
N ILE A 105 2.60 -4.93 -6.12
CA ILE A 105 3.33 -4.03 -5.22
C ILE A 105 3.92 -4.79 -4.03
N MET A 106 3.16 -5.71 -3.44
CA MET A 106 3.64 -6.51 -2.30
C MET A 106 4.74 -7.49 -2.70
N LEU A 107 4.66 -8.09 -3.89
CA LEU A 107 5.74 -8.94 -4.41
C LEU A 107 7.01 -8.14 -4.68
N ASP A 108 6.92 -7.00 -5.31
CA ASP A 108 8.06 -6.12 -5.57
C ASP A 108 8.71 -5.64 -4.27
N TYR A 109 7.91 -5.31 -3.26
CA TYR A 109 8.40 -4.98 -1.93
C TYR A 109 9.19 -6.12 -1.32
N GLN A 110 8.67 -7.34 -1.37
CA GLN A 110 9.35 -8.52 -0.86
C GLN A 110 10.70 -8.73 -1.55
N GLU A 111 10.76 -8.62 -2.87
CA GLU A 111 11.99 -8.76 -3.64
C GLU A 111 13.02 -7.67 -3.26
N ARG A 112 12.59 -6.44 -3.07
CA ARG A 112 13.49 -5.34 -2.61
C ARG A 112 14.06 -5.60 -1.23
N VAL A 113 13.24 -6.06 -0.29
CA VAL A 113 13.68 -6.38 1.07
C VAL A 113 14.69 -7.51 1.05
N ILE A 114 14.44 -8.57 0.29
CA ILE A 114 15.39 -9.69 0.13
C ILE A 114 16.70 -9.20 -0.48
N ALA A 115 16.64 -8.41 -1.54
CA ALA A 115 17.83 -7.85 -2.19
C ALA A 115 18.65 -6.98 -1.22
N ALA A 116 18.00 -6.16 -0.40
CA ALA A 116 18.66 -5.33 0.60
C ALA A 116 19.34 -6.16 1.70
N VAL A 117 18.70 -7.23 2.16
CA VAL A 117 19.27 -8.17 3.15
C VAL A 117 20.49 -8.90 2.56
N VAL A 118 20.40 -9.38 1.34
CA VAL A 118 21.52 -10.05 0.65
C VAL A 118 22.70 -9.08 0.48
N ALA A 119 22.44 -7.86 0.02
CA ALA A 119 23.49 -6.84 -0.13
C ALA A 119 24.18 -6.52 1.21
N ALA A 120 23.42 -6.38 2.29
CA ALA A 120 23.96 -6.16 3.63
C ALA A 120 24.84 -7.34 4.10
N ALA A 121 24.39 -8.57 3.87
CA ALA A 121 25.15 -9.77 4.21
C ALA A 121 26.46 -9.85 3.40
N GLN A 122 26.43 -9.55 2.12
CA GLN A 122 27.62 -9.50 1.26
C GLN A 122 28.60 -8.42 1.72
N ALA A 123 28.12 -7.24 2.13
CA ALA A 123 28.96 -6.18 2.67
C ALA A 123 29.65 -6.60 3.97
N ILE A 124 28.97 -7.31 4.85
CA ILE A 124 29.55 -7.86 6.09
C ILE A 124 30.63 -8.87 5.76
N VAL A 125 30.39 -9.81 4.85
CA VAL A 125 31.39 -10.81 4.42
C VAL A 125 32.61 -10.14 3.79
N ALA A 126 32.41 -9.15 2.93
CA ALA A 126 33.50 -8.40 2.33
C ALA A 126 34.33 -7.65 3.38
N SER A 127 33.69 -7.05 4.38
CA SER A 127 34.36 -6.39 5.50
C SER A 127 35.25 -7.37 6.32
N ILE A 128 34.73 -8.54 6.60
CA ILE A 128 35.48 -9.59 7.31
C ILE A 128 36.70 -10.08 6.50
N ARG A 129 36.53 -10.27 5.19
CA ARG A 129 37.59 -10.73 4.27
C ARG A 129 38.65 -9.66 4.01
N GLY A 130 38.29 -8.40 4.12
CA GLY A 130 39.22 -7.26 3.94
C GLY A 130 40.15 -7.01 5.14
N ILE A 131 39.92 -7.74 6.22
CA ILE A 131 40.80 -7.73 7.38
C ILE A 131 41.98 -8.70 7.10
#